data_b902196ffde6ae09c5bfc41f06470c89
#
_entry.id   b902196ffde6ae09c5bfc41f06470c89
#
_cell.length_a   1.000
_cell.length_b   1.000
_cell.length_c   1.000
_cell.angle_alpha   90.00
_cell.angle_beta   90.00
_cell.angle_gamma   90.00
#
_symmetry.space_group_name_H-M   'P 1'
#
loop_
_entity.id
_entity.type
_entity.pdbx_description
1 polymer ?
#
loop_
_entity_poly.entity_id
_entity_poly.type
_entity_poly.pdbx_seq_one_letter_code
_entity_poly.pdbx_strand_id
1 'polypeptide(L)'
;FGVFDPAFLEALPNRLYGIMTNETLIAVPLFVFMGVMLERSRVAESLLDTMASLFGPLRGGLGISVTLVGMLLAASTGIVGATVVTMGLLSLPTMLKRNYDPGLAAGTICASGTLGQIIPPSIVLVLLGDVLSAAYQQAQLDMGLFSPETVSVGDLFVGALIPGLALVGLYIFYLV
;
A
#
# COMPACT_ATOMS: atom_id res chain seq x y z
N PHE A 1 4.84 -12.20 -38.93
CA PHE A 1 4.04 -11.14 -39.54
C PHE A 1 2.94 -11.82 -40.38
N GLY A 2 1.65 -11.42 -40.24
CA GLY A 2 0.49 -12.02 -40.94
C GLY A 2 -0.42 -12.88 -40.05
N VAL A 3 -0.16 -12.97 -38.73
CA VAL A 3 -1.00 -13.71 -37.76
C VAL A 3 -2.16 -12.86 -37.24
N PHE A 4 -2.01 -11.53 -37.26
CA PHE A 4 -3.04 -10.60 -36.81
C PHE A 4 -3.45 -9.64 -37.92
N ASP A 5 -4.74 -9.34 -37.98
CA ASP A 5 -5.30 -8.32 -38.87
C ASP A 5 -4.71 -6.94 -38.47
N PRO A 6 -4.26 -6.11 -39.44
CA PRO A 6 -3.81 -4.74 -39.20
C PRO A 6 -4.78 -3.89 -38.37
N ALA A 7 -6.08 -4.18 -38.45
CA ALA A 7 -7.11 -3.54 -37.63
C ALA A 7 -6.88 -3.68 -36.12
N PHE A 8 -6.19 -4.71 -35.65
CA PHE A 8 -5.81 -4.85 -34.24
C PHE A 8 -4.79 -3.79 -33.79
N LEU A 9 -3.95 -3.30 -34.67
CA LEU A 9 -3.00 -2.24 -34.39
C LEU A 9 -3.70 -0.87 -34.19
N GLU A 10 -4.83 -0.66 -34.85
CA GLU A 10 -5.64 0.55 -34.72
C GLU A 10 -6.39 0.59 -33.34
N ALA A 11 -6.62 -0.55 -32.72
CA ALA A 11 -7.19 -0.63 -31.38
C ALA A 11 -6.20 -0.17 -30.28
N LEU A 12 -4.90 -0.21 -30.55
CA LEU A 12 -3.86 0.14 -29.56
C LEU A 12 -3.93 1.61 -29.12
N PRO A 13 -4.01 2.61 -30.02
CA PRO A 13 -4.15 4.01 -29.63
C PRO A 13 -5.41 4.27 -28.81
N ASN A 14 -6.54 3.66 -29.18
CA ASN A 14 -7.80 3.80 -28.44
C ASN A 14 -7.72 3.20 -27.03
N ARG A 15 -7.06 2.05 -26.87
CA ARG A 15 -6.80 1.46 -25.55
C ARG A 15 -5.88 2.31 -24.71
N LEU A 16 -4.80 2.83 -25.27
CA LEU A 16 -3.89 3.74 -24.58
C LEU A 16 -4.62 5.00 -24.13
N TYR A 17 -5.41 5.59 -25.00
CA TYR A 17 -6.22 6.77 -24.67
C TYR A 17 -7.23 6.47 -23.55
N GLY A 18 -7.92 5.33 -23.59
CA GLY A 18 -8.84 4.90 -22.54
C GLY A 18 -8.14 4.72 -21.17
N ILE A 19 -6.91 4.19 -21.15
CA ILE A 19 -6.12 4.07 -19.93
C ILE A 19 -5.69 5.46 -19.41
N MET A 20 -5.25 6.35 -20.32
CA MET A 20 -4.80 7.71 -19.94
C MET A 20 -5.93 8.59 -19.41
N THR A 21 -7.17 8.35 -19.83
CA THR A 21 -8.36 9.10 -19.41
C THR A 21 -9.15 8.41 -18.28
N ASN A 22 -8.65 7.27 -17.78
CA ASN A 22 -9.29 6.56 -16.67
C ASN A 22 -9.10 7.33 -15.36
N GLU A 23 -10.19 7.85 -14.80
CA GLU A 23 -10.19 8.66 -13.58
C GLU A 23 -9.65 7.87 -12.36
N THR A 24 -9.91 6.58 -12.30
CA THR A 24 -9.40 5.72 -11.22
C THR A 24 -7.89 5.62 -11.24
N LEU A 25 -7.28 5.52 -12.44
CA LEU A 25 -5.83 5.39 -12.59
C LEU A 25 -5.08 6.70 -12.34
N ILE A 26 -5.73 7.87 -12.44
CA ILE A 26 -5.15 9.18 -12.06
C ILE A 26 -4.79 9.21 -10.56
N ALA A 27 -5.46 8.43 -9.72
CA ALA A 27 -5.13 8.32 -8.31
C ALA A 27 -3.69 7.82 -8.07
N VAL A 28 -3.15 6.96 -8.94
CA VAL A 28 -1.81 6.37 -8.77
C VAL A 28 -0.70 7.43 -8.74
N PRO A 29 -0.54 8.33 -9.74
CA PRO A 29 0.49 9.37 -9.69
C PRO A 29 0.28 10.34 -8.52
N LEU A 30 -0.95 10.61 -8.10
CA LEU A 30 -1.23 11.46 -6.95
C LEU A 30 -0.80 10.80 -5.64
N PHE A 31 -1.01 9.50 -5.46
CA PHE A 31 -0.51 8.76 -4.30
C PHE A 31 1.02 8.71 -4.27
N VAL A 32 1.67 8.49 -5.41
CA VAL A 32 3.13 8.53 -5.52
C VAL A 32 3.65 9.91 -5.13
N PHE A 33 3.02 10.98 -5.63
CA PHE A 33 3.39 12.36 -5.28
C PHE A 33 3.24 12.61 -3.76
N MET A 34 2.11 12.21 -3.18
CA MET A 34 1.87 12.32 -1.73
C MET A 34 2.94 11.54 -0.93
N GLY A 35 3.27 10.33 -1.34
CA GLY A 35 4.30 9.50 -0.69
C GLY A 35 5.67 10.15 -0.73
N VAL A 36 6.11 10.65 -1.89
CA VAL A 36 7.39 11.37 -2.04
C VAL A 36 7.43 12.64 -1.20
N MET A 37 6.32 13.38 -1.12
CA MET A 37 6.23 14.59 -0.28
C MET A 37 6.38 14.24 1.21
N LEU A 38 5.70 13.18 1.69
CA LEU A 38 5.83 12.72 3.08
C LEU A 38 7.24 12.23 3.41
N GLU A 39 7.87 11.50 2.49
CA GLU A 39 9.24 11.05 2.66
C GLU A 39 10.24 12.23 2.76
N ARG A 40 10.11 13.21 1.86
CA ARG A 40 11.01 14.38 1.84
C ARG A 40 10.75 15.39 2.94
N SER A 41 9.56 15.43 3.52
CA SER A 41 9.20 16.38 4.59
C SER A 41 9.76 16.03 5.97
N ARG A 42 10.45 14.87 6.12
CA ARG A 42 10.96 14.33 7.40
C ARG A 42 9.88 14.08 8.46
N VAL A 43 8.62 14.08 8.08
CA VAL A 43 7.50 13.74 8.98
C VAL A 43 7.67 12.33 9.53
N ALA A 44 8.17 11.40 8.72
CA ALA A 44 8.46 10.03 9.11
C ALA A 44 9.42 9.93 10.30
N GLU A 45 10.51 10.69 10.27
CA GLU A 45 11.51 10.74 11.33
C GLU A 45 10.91 11.30 12.62
N SER A 46 10.20 12.42 12.53
CA SER A 46 9.53 13.06 13.67
C SER A 46 8.44 12.17 14.29
N LEU A 47 7.67 11.44 13.45
CA LEU A 47 6.68 10.47 13.93
C LEU A 47 7.36 9.30 14.65
N LEU A 48 8.46 8.77 14.12
CA LEU A 48 9.19 7.67 14.73
C LEU A 48 9.73 8.08 16.10
N ASP A 49 10.34 9.25 16.22
CA ASP A 49 10.86 9.77 17.48
C ASP A 49 9.76 9.98 18.52
N THR A 50 8.63 10.55 18.09
CA THR A 50 7.47 10.77 18.96
C THR A 50 6.87 9.45 19.44
N MET A 51 6.66 8.50 18.56
CA MET A 51 6.13 7.17 18.91
C MET A 51 7.13 6.38 19.75
N ALA A 52 8.44 6.47 19.46
CA ALA A 52 9.47 5.84 20.26
C ALA A 52 9.55 6.42 21.68
N SER A 53 9.25 7.70 21.86
CA SER A 53 9.16 8.32 23.20
C SER A 53 7.90 7.87 23.96
N LEU A 54 6.79 7.71 23.26
CA LEU A 54 5.51 7.30 23.83
C LEU A 54 5.53 5.82 24.29
N PHE A 55 6.04 4.93 23.47
CA PHE A 55 6.09 3.50 23.74
C PHE A 55 7.42 3.04 24.36
N GLY A 56 8.39 3.94 24.52
CA GLY A 56 9.73 3.64 25.02
C GLY A 56 9.80 2.84 26.33
N PRO A 57 8.90 3.07 27.29
CA PRO A 57 8.87 2.31 28.55
C PRO A 57 8.38 0.86 28.41
N LEU A 58 7.71 0.53 27.30
CA LEU A 58 7.12 -0.79 27.09
C LEU A 58 8.16 -1.78 26.53
N ARG A 59 8.02 -3.05 26.91
CA ARG A 59 8.77 -4.14 26.27
C ARG A 59 8.39 -4.18 24.79
N GLY A 60 9.38 -4.21 23.90
CA GLY A 60 9.12 -4.13 22.47
C GLY A 60 8.68 -2.75 21.94
N GLY A 61 8.63 -1.71 22.79
CA GLY A 61 8.07 -0.39 22.47
C GLY A 61 8.64 0.26 21.21
N LEU A 62 9.93 0.12 20.94
CA LEU A 62 10.52 0.61 19.69
C LEU A 62 10.02 -0.20 18.47
N GLY A 63 9.88 -1.52 18.61
CA GLY A 63 9.31 -2.37 17.56
C GLY A 63 7.85 -2.00 17.26
N ILE A 64 7.05 -1.72 18.30
CA ILE A 64 5.67 -1.21 18.15
C ILE A 64 5.68 0.12 17.40
N SER A 65 6.56 1.06 17.78
CA SER A 65 6.70 2.36 17.12
C SER A 65 7.05 2.20 15.63
N VAL A 66 8.02 1.34 15.32
CA VAL A 66 8.42 1.02 13.94
C VAL A 66 7.25 0.42 13.14
N THR A 67 6.47 -0.48 13.75
CA THR A 67 5.31 -1.09 13.10
C THR A 67 4.23 -0.05 12.79
N LEU A 68 3.88 0.81 13.76
CA LEU A 68 2.85 1.84 13.57
C LEU A 68 3.27 2.92 12.58
N VAL A 69 4.50 3.42 12.70
CA VAL A 69 5.02 4.43 11.77
C VAL A 69 5.23 3.84 10.38
N GLY A 70 5.75 2.60 10.30
CA GLY A 70 5.86 1.87 9.04
C GLY A 70 4.50 1.67 8.36
N MET A 71 3.47 1.32 9.12
CA MET A 71 2.09 1.23 8.63
C MET A 71 1.60 2.57 8.04
N LEU A 72 1.76 3.67 8.78
CA LEU A 72 1.31 5.00 8.33
C LEU A 72 2.04 5.46 7.08
N LEU A 73 3.37 5.26 7.02
CA LEU A 73 4.17 5.59 5.86
C LEU A 73 3.85 4.69 4.67
N ALA A 74 3.75 3.39 4.91
CA ALA A 74 3.43 2.42 3.88
C ALA A 74 2.06 2.70 3.25
N ALA A 75 1.05 3.00 4.05
CA ALA A 75 -0.28 3.40 3.59
C ALA A 75 -0.24 4.69 2.76
N SER A 76 0.58 5.67 3.15
CA SER A 76 0.66 6.95 2.45
C SER A 76 1.49 6.89 1.16
N THR A 77 2.51 6.04 1.08
CA THR A 77 3.36 5.90 -0.11
C THR A 77 2.81 4.91 -1.13
N GLY A 78 2.13 3.87 -0.66
CA GLY A 78 1.67 2.76 -1.51
C GLY A 78 2.81 1.99 -2.21
N ILE A 79 4.07 2.27 -1.89
CA ILE A 79 5.26 1.67 -2.52
C ILE A 79 6.10 0.96 -1.45
N VAL A 80 6.02 -0.37 -1.42
CA VAL A 80 6.71 -1.20 -0.41
C VAL A 80 8.22 -0.97 -0.39
N GLY A 81 8.87 -1.00 -1.56
CA GLY A 81 10.32 -0.92 -1.62
C GLY A 81 10.88 0.37 -1.03
N ALA A 82 10.29 1.52 -1.37
CA ALA A 82 10.69 2.81 -0.83
C ALA A 82 10.50 2.88 0.68
N THR A 83 9.33 2.44 1.16
CA THR A 83 9.01 2.46 2.60
C THR A 83 9.95 1.56 3.40
N VAL A 84 10.21 0.34 2.94
CA VAL A 84 11.14 -0.59 3.63
C VAL A 84 12.55 0.00 3.69
N VAL A 85 13.05 0.58 2.61
CA VAL A 85 14.39 1.21 2.59
C VAL A 85 14.43 2.41 3.54
N THR A 86 13.45 3.32 3.47
CA THR A 86 13.38 4.50 4.32
C THR A 86 13.28 4.11 5.81
N MET A 87 12.38 3.19 6.16
CA MET A 87 12.25 2.68 7.53
C MET A 87 13.51 1.94 7.99
N GLY A 88 14.17 1.21 7.08
CA GLY A 88 15.45 0.56 7.36
C GLY A 88 16.53 1.56 7.74
N LEU A 89 16.70 2.62 6.97
CA LEU A 89 17.68 3.66 7.24
C LEU A 89 17.41 4.42 8.55
N LEU A 90 16.15 4.68 8.86
CA LEU A 90 15.75 5.43 10.06
C LEU A 90 15.77 4.57 11.33
N SER A 91 15.21 3.38 11.29
CA SER A 91 14.92 2.61 12.51
C SER A 91 15.93 1.50 12.82
N LEU A 92 16.54 0.85 11.80
CA LEU A 92 17.46 -0.26 12.02
C LEU A 92 18.65 0.10 12.90
N PRO A 93 19.38 1.24 12.68
CA PRO A 93 20.49 1.61 13.54
C PRO A 93 20.07 1.81 15.00
N THR A 94 18.88 2.37 15.22
CA THR A 94 18.35 2.63 16.57
C THR A 94 17.91 1.32 17.25
N MET A 95 17.31 0.40 16.51
CA MET A 95 16.94 -0.92 17.03
C MET A 95 18.18 -1.74 17.45
N LEU A 96 19.21 -1.75 16.61
CA LEU A 96 20.46 -2.45 16.91
C LEU A 96 21.18 -1.84 18.12
N LYS A 97 21.21 -0.51 18.26
CA LYS A 97 21.75 0.17 19.45
C LYS A 97 21.01 -0.18 20.74
N ARG A 98 19.73 -0.56 20.67
CA ARG A 98 18.92 -1.01 21.80
C ARG A 98 18.93 -2.53 21.99
N ASN A 99 19.91 -3.22 21.39
CA ASN A 99 20.14 -4.67 21.48
C ASN A 99 18.95 -5.53 20.99
N TYR A 100 18.20 -5.05 19.99
CA TYR A 100 17.26 -5.91 19.28
C TYR A 100 18.02 -6.96 18.48
N ASP A 101 17.49 -8.17 18.42
CA ASP A 101 18.02 -9.19 17.51
C ASP A 101 17.97 -8.65 16.06
N PRO A 102 19.05 -8.78 15.28
CA PRO A 102 19.09 -8.23 13.91
C PRO A 102 18.02 -8.82 12.99
N GLY A 103 17.68 -10.11 13.15
CA GLY A 103 16.64 -10.77 12.38
C GLY A 103 15.25 -10.21 12.74
N LEU A 104 14.97 -10.03 14.04
CA LEU A 104 13.71 -9.43 14.50
C LEU A 104 13.59 -7.98 14.04
N ALA A 105 14.66 -7.19 14.13
CA ALA A 105 14.66 -5.80 13.69
C ALA A 105 14.39 -5.67 12.19
N ALA A 106 15.14 -6.41 11.37
CA ALA A 106 14.94 -6.41 9.91
C ALA A 106 13.56 -6.96 9.54
N GLY A 107 13.12 -8.05 10.17
CA GLY A 107 11.81 -8.64 9.96
C GLY A 107 10.66 -7.65 10.27
N THR A 108 10.74 -6.93 11.39
CA THR A 108 9.75 -5.91 11.76
C THR A 108 9.67 -4.79 10.73
N ILE A 109 10.81 -4.30 10.25
CA ILE A 109 10.88 -3.24 9.25
C ILE A 109 10.27 -3.71 7.92
N CYS A 110 10.65 -4.90 7.45
CA CYS A 110 10.11 -5.46 6.22
C CYS A 110 8.60 -5.72 6.33
N ALA A 111 8.17 -6.31 7.42
CA ALA A 111 6.75 -6.60 7.67
C ALA A 111 5.90 -5.31 7.72
N SER A 112 6.37 -4.29 8.47
CA SER A 112 5.65 -3.01 8.56
C SER A 112 5.58 -2.27 7.22
N GLY A 113 6.67 -2.31 6.43
CA GLY A 113 6.72 -1.67 5.12
C GLY A 113 5.80 -2.33 4.08
N THR A 114 5.50 -3.63 4.21
CA THR A 114 4.58 -4.33 3.29
C THR A 114 3.11 -4.02 3.55
N LEU A 115 2.75 -3.48 4.72
CA LEU A 115 1.38 -3.11 5.07
C LEU A 115 0.75 -2.09 4.12
N GLY A 116 1.55 -1.28 3.44
CA GLY A 116 1.05 -0.28 2.48
C GLY A 116 0.35 -0.83 1.26
N GLN A 117 0.48 -2.13 0.98
CA GLN A 117 -0.28 -2.78 -0.09
C GLN A 117 -1.65 -3.28 0.39
N ILE A 118 -1.85 -3.39 1.69
CA ILE A 118 -3.06 -3.94 2.30
C ILE A 118 -3.90 -2.83 2.92
N ILE A 119 -3.25 -1.87 3.60
CA ILE A 119 -3.94 -0.77 4.30
C ILE A 119 -4.20 0.37 3.32
N PRO A 120 -5.44 0.85 3.20
CA PRO A 120 -5.77 1.99 2.34
C PRO A 120 -5.09 3.30 2.80
N PRO A 121 -4.73 4.19 1.85
CA PRO A 121 -4.84 4.07 0.40
C PRO A 121 -3.74 3.19 -0.22
N SER A 122 -4.11 2.21 -1.02
CA SER A 122 -3.21 1.24 -1.64
C SER A 122 -3.32 1.30 -3.16
N ILE A 123 -2.19 1.42 -3.85
CA ILE A 123 -2.14 1.41 -5.32
C ILE A 123 -2.63 0.05 -5.86
N VAL A 124 -2.30 -1.06 -5.18
CA VAL A 124 -2.75 -2.39 -5.59
C VAL A 124 -4.27 -2.51 -5.51
N LEU A 125 -4.90 -1.99 -4.45
CA LEU A 125 -6.36 -2.01 -4.32
C LEU A 125 -7.05 -1.13 -5.36
N VAL A 126 -6.43 0.00 -5.76
CA VAL A 126 -6.93 0.84 -6.85
C VAL A 126 -6.92 0.09 -8.18
N LEU A 127 -5.77 -0.51 -8.54
CA LEU A 127 -5.64 -1.29 -9.78
C LEU A 127 -6.55 -2.53 -9.78
N LEU A 128 -6.62 -3.22 -8.65
CA LEU A 128 -7.49 -4.38 -8.48
C LEU A 128 -8.96 -3.98 -8.62
N GLY A 129 -9.36 -2.84 -8.04
CA GLY A 129 -10.71 -2.31 -8.13
C GLY A 129 -11.14 -2.01 -9.56
N ASP A 130 -10.26 -1.41 -10.36
CA ASP A 130 -10.51 -1.14 -11.77
C ASP A 130 -10.73 -2.44 -12.56
N VAL A 131 -9.84 -3.42 -12.39
CA VAL A 131 -9.92 -4.72 -13.07
C VAL A 131 -11.16 -5.52 -12.63
N LEU A 132 -11.42 -5.57 -11.32
CA LEU A 132 -12.58 -6.30 -10.77
C LEU A 132 -13.90 -5.66 -11.19
N SER A 133 -13.98 -4.32 -11.20
CA SER A 133 -15.19 -3.62 -11.66
C SER A 133 -15.49 -3.94 -13.11
N ALA A 134 -14.49 -3.89 -13.98
CA ALA A 134 -14.66 -4.23 -15.39
C ALA A 134 -15.08 -5.70 -15.59
N ALA A 135 -14.42 -6.63 -14.92
CA ALA A 135 -14.73 -8.06 -15.01
C ALA A 135 -16.11 -8.39 -14.46
N TYR A 136 -16.50 -7.76 -13.35
CA TYR A 136 -17.81 -7.97 -12.72
C TYR A 136 -18.96 -7.47 -13.59
N GLN A 137 -18.80 -6.28 -14.19
CA GLN A 137 -19.77 -5.74 -15.15
C GLN A 137 -19.93 -6.66 -16.36
N GLN A 138 -18.83 -7.13 -16.92
CA GLN A 138 -18.87 -8.04 -18.07
C GLN A 138 -19.59 -9.35 -17.74
N ALA A 139 -19.30 -9.94 -16.59
CA ALA A 139 -19.96 -11.17 -16.14
C ALA A 139 -21.47 -10.97 -15.94
N GLN A 140 -21.91 -9.81 -15.44
CA GLN A 140 -23.34 -9.49 -15.30
C GLN A 140 -24.03 -9.33 -16.65
N LEU A 141 -23.38 -8.68 -17.61
CA LEU A 141 -23.88 -8.53 -18.99
C LEU A 141 -24.04 -9.91 -19.65
N ASP A 142 -23.06 -10.81 -19.45
CA ASP A 142 -23.09 -12.17 -19.98
C ASP A 142 -24.23 -13.01 -19.35
N MET A 143 -24.62 -12.70 -18.11
CA MET A 143 -25.80 -13.29 -17.43
C MET A 143 -27.13 -12.63 -17.84
N GLY A 144 -27.12 -11.63 -18.73
CA GLY A 144 -28.31 -10.95 -19.21
C GLY A 144 -28.85 -9.86 -18.28
N LEU A 145 -28.04 -9.37 -17.34
CA LEU A 145 -28.40 -8.24 -16.49
C LEU A 145 -28.11 -6.93 -17.23
N PHE A 146 -29.15 -6.16 -17.55
CA PHE A 146 -29.03 -4.91 -18.29
C PHE A 146 -28.64 -3.69 -17.45
N SER A 147 -28.58 -3.84 -16.12
CA SER A 147 -28.13 -2.79 -15.20
C SER A 147 -27.02 -3.35 -14.32
N PRO A 148 -25.79 -3.46 -14.85
CA PRO A 148 -24.69 -4.04 -14.11
C PRO A 148 -24.26 -3.12 -12.96
N GLU A 149 -24.06 -3.70 -11.78
CA GLU A 149 -23.47 -3.03 -10.63
C GLU A 149 -21.95 -2.94 -10.79
N THR A 150 -21.36 -1.89 -10.22
CA THR A 150 -19.90 -1.68 -10.22
C THR A 150 -19.32 -2.01 -8.86
N VAL A 151 -18.13 -2.61 -8.83
CA VAL A 151 -17.34 -2.72 -7.60
C VAL A 151 -16.56 -1.42 -7.43
N SER A 152 -16.84 -0.69 -6.35
CA SER A 152 -16.13 0.55 -6.04
C SER A 152 -14.76 0.28 -5.42
N VAL A 153 -13.75 1.09 -5.76
CA VAL A 153 -12.44 1.08 -5.06
C VAL A 153 -12.62 1.39 -3.57
N GLY A 154 -13.62 2.24 -3.24
CA GLY A 154 -13.97 2.55 -1.86
C GLY A 154 -14.42 1.31 -1.06
N ASP A 155 -15.21 0.44 -1.67
CA ASP A 155 -15.65 -0.81 -1.02
C ASP A 155 -14.47 -1.75 -0.73
N LEU A 156 -13.52 -1.83 -1.67
CA LEU A 156 -12.27 -2.58 -1.45
C LEU A 156 -11.43 -1.97 -0.32
N PHE A 157 -11.38 -0.66 -0.21
CA PHE A 157 -10.67 0.03 0.87
C PHE A 157 -11.30 -0.29 2.22
N VAL A 158 -12.61 -0.19 2.34
CA VAL A 158 -13.34 -0.53 3.58
C VAL A 158 -13.15 -2.00 3.93
N GLY A 159 -13.25 -2.88 2.94
CA GLY A 159 -13.05 -4.32 3.12
C GLY A 159 -11.63 -4.69 3.56
N ALA A 160 -10.61 -3.99 3.06
CA ALA A 160 -9.21 -4.24 3.38
C ALA A 160 -8.78 -3.66 4.74
N LEU A 161 -9.50 -2.67 5.27
CA LEU A 161 -9.13 -1.98 6.51
C LEU A 161 -9.11 -2.93 7.71
N ILE A 162 -10.14 -3.75 7.88
CA ILE A 162 -10.25 -4.67 9.02
C ILE A 162 -9.14 -5.74 9.00
N PRO A 163 -8.92 -6.49 7.90
CA PRO A 163 -7.81 -7.43 7.81
C PRO A 163 -6.44 -6.76 8.00
N GLY A 164 -6.25 -5.56 7.43
CA GLY A 164 -5.02 -4.79 7.58
C GLY A 164 -4.71 -4.42 9.04
N LEU A 165 -5.69 -3.90 9.75
CA LEU A 165 -5.55 -3.58 11.18
C LEU A 165 -5.37 -4.83 12.05
N ALA A 166 -6.04 -5.93 11.73
CA ALA A 166 -5.84 -7.21 12.40
C ALA A 166 -4.39 -7.70 12.25
N LEU A 167 -3.81 -7.55 11.05
CA LEU A 167 -2.42 -7.92 10.79
C LEU A 167 -1.44 -7.05 11.59
N VAL A 168 -1.68 -5.74 11.68
CA VAL A 168 -0.91 -4.84 12.56
C VAL A 168 -0.97 -5.29 14.01
N GLY A 169 -2.16 -5.64 14.49
CA GLY A 169 -2.35 -6.17 15.83
C GLY A 169 -1.56 -7.45 16.08
N LEU A 170 -1.51 -8.38 15.11
CA LEU A 170 -0.71 -9.60 15.19
C LEU A 170 0.79 -9.30 15.22
N TYR A 171 1.27 -8.34 14.44
CA TYR A 171 2.69 -7.92 14.48
C TYR A 171 3.04 -7.32 15.85
N ILE A 172 2.20 -6.46 16.38
CA ILE A 172 2.41 -5.89 17.73
C ILE A 172 2.40 -6.99 18.80
N PHE A 173 1.45 -7.92 18.71
CA PHE A 173 1.36 -9.04 19.64
C PHE A 173 2.62 -9.93 19.61
N TYR A 174 3.21 -10.13 18.43
CA TYR A 174 4.46 -10.89 18.28
C TYR A 174 5.68 -10.17 18.89
N LEU A 175 5.66 -8.83 18.91
CA LEU A 175 6.78 -8.02 19.40
C LEU A 175 6.79 -7.82 20.92
N VAL A 176 5.68 -8.07 21.60
CA VAL A 176 5.50 -7.93 23.06
C VAL A 176 5.78 -9.24 23.77
#